data_356c50568609aaca390b1783b451eb2e
#
_entry.id   356c50568609aaca390b1783b451eb2e
#
_cell.length_a   1.000
_cell.length_b   1.000
_cell.length_c   1.000
_cell.angle_alpha   90.00
_cell.angle_beta   90.00
_cell.angle_gamma   90.00
#
_symmetry.space_group_name_H-M   'P 1'
#
loop_
_entity.id
_entity.type
_entity.pdbx_description
1 polymer ?
#
loop_
_entity_poly.entity_id
_entity_poly.type
_entity_poly.pdbx_seq_one_letter_code
_entity_poly.pdbx_strand_id
1 'polypeptide(L)'
;MKNKQGGGERDLLERVMHNQFFRGTALFVRRYFDHRVARDSAALTYYLLFAMFPLLIFLSNLVGFFAVDIEGFLRQLGTIIPAEVLDLLIQYLRYVSRVSSRTLMTFSLIFSIWFPMRAANALLLSVRKAYGMGRPTQFLRHQAKVFLYTICLILTILLSLVLVTVGRSVLNLCADYFHFSAILTDGFIELWSTLRFVFLGCIVFLALAVLYGLAQETRSVHYVWPGVLFSLTAWMVLSLLFSLYVENAANYSVIYGSIGAIIVLLLWLYLSATMMIMGAEFN
;
A
#
# COMPACT_ATOMS: atom_id res chain seq x y z
N MET A 1 -24.14 12.95 52.45
CA MET A 1 -22.81 13.26 51.87
C MET A 1 -22.56 12.45 50.59
N LYS A 2 -23.27 12.71 49.51
CA LYS A 2 -23.13 11.92 48.25
C LYS A 2 -23.51 12.78 47.04
N ASN A 3 -22.81 13.91 46.77
CA ASN A 3 -23.06 14.68 45.54
C ASN A 3 -21.94 15.67 45.16
N LYS A 4 -20.66 15.38 45.48
CA LYS A 4 -19.55 16.22 45.07
C LYS A 4 -18.55 15.57 44.09
N GLN A 5 -18.70 14.28 43.77
CA GLN A 5 -17.77 13.60 42.85
C GLN A 5 -18.18 13.68 41.37
N GLY A 6 -19.45 13.96 41.05
CA GLY A 6 -19.93 14.04 39.65
C GLY A 6 -19.65 15.36 38.93
N GLY A 7 -19.28 16.42 39.65
CA GLY A 7 -19.01 17.76 39.07
C GLY A 7 -17.63 17.86 38.42
N GLY A 8 -16.63 17.26 39.05
CA GLY A 8 -15.25 17.30 38.56
C GLY A 8 -15.00 16.49 37.29
N GLU A 9 -15.65 15.33 37.19
CA GLU A 9 -15.53 14.51 35.99
C GLU A 9 -16.24 15.14 34.76
N ARG A 10 -17.41 15.76 34.98
CA ARG A 10 -18.10 16.50 33.92
C ARG A 10 -17.32 17.72 33.45
N ASP A 11 -16.74 18.47 34.39
CA ASP A 11 -15.93 19.65 34.07
C ASP A 11 -14.61 19.29 33.39
N LEU A 12 -14.00 18.13 33.71
CA LEU A 12 -12.85 17.58 33.02
C LEU A 12 -13.23 17.10 31.62
N LEU A 13 -14.35 16.40 31.46
CA LEU A 13 -14.87 15.96 30.16
C LEU A 13 -15.24 17.16 29.28
N GLU A 14 -15.83 18.21 29.82
CA GLU A 14 -16.14 19.44 29.08
C GLU A 14 -14.87 20.18 28.68
N ARG A 15 -13.85 20.28 29.52
CA ARG A 15 -12.53 20.89 29.20
C ARG A 15 -11.78 20.05 28.16
N VAL A 16 -11.82 18.73 28.27
CA VAL A 16 -11.22 17.80 27.28
C VAL A 16 -11.94 17.90 25.94
N MET A 17 -13.28 18.01 25.95
CA MET A 17 -14.06 18.19 24.72
C MET A 17 -13.96 19.61 24.11
N HIS A 18 -13.50 20.59 24.86
CA HIS A 18 -13.26 21.94 24.36
C HIS A 18 -11.93 22.06 23.60
N ASN A 19 -11.02 21.10 23.76
CA ASN A 19 -9.78 21.06 23.02
C ASN A 19 -10.06 20.45 21.62
N GLN A 20 -9.89 21.27 20.58
CA GLN A 20 -10.15 20.90 19.17
C GLN A 20 -9.43 19.59 18.76
N PHE A 21 -8.26 19.34 19.35
CA PHE A 21 -7.48 18.12 19.10
C PHE A 21 -8.18 16.85 19.61
N PHE A 22 -8.68 16.86 20.85
CA PHE A 22 -9.41 15.72 21.42
C PHE A 22 -10.74 15.46 20.71
N ARG A 23 -11.39 16.52 20.26
CA ARG A 23 -12.63 16.41 19.48
C ARG A 23 -12.36 15.79 18.10
N GLY A 24 -11.26 16.17 17.46
CA GLY A 24 -10.81 15.58 16.18
C GLY A 24 -10.49 14.09 16.33
N THR A 25 -9.69 13.71 17.32
CA THR A 25 -9.35 12.29 17.57
C THR A 25 -10.56 11.45 17.95
N ALA A 26 -11.48 11.98 18.77
CA ALA A 26 -12.72 11.28 19.11
C ALA A 26 -13.62 11.04 17.88
N LEU A 27 -13.74 12.04 16.99
CA LEU A 27 -14.47 11.91 15.71
C LEU A 27 -13.81 10.88 14.80
N PHE A 28 -12.48 10.86 14.72
CA PHE A 28 -11.72 9.92 13.92
C PHE A 28 -11.92 8.47 14.37
N VAL A 29 -11.83 8.24 15.70
CA VAL A 29 -12.12 6.94 16.30
C VAL A 29 -13.58 6.52 16.08
N ARG A 30 -14.53 7.46 16.26
CA ARG A 30 -15.94 7.19 16.01
C ARG A 30 -16.20 6.78 14.55
N ARG A 31 -15.63 7.50 13.58
CA ARG A 31 -15.74 7.16 12.14
C ARG A 31 -15.19 5.77 11.83
N TYR A 32 -14.09 5.36 12.48
CA TYR A 32 -13.54 4.01 12.34
C TYR A 32 -14.57 2.93 12.65
N PHE A 33 -15.35 3.09 13.74
CA PHE A 33 -16.38 2.12 14.14
C PHE A 33 -17.66 2.27 13.32
N ASP A 34 -18.18 3.48 13.15
CA ASP A 34 -19.43 3.76 12.42
C ASP A 34 -19.33 3.32 10.95
N HIS A 35 -18.21 3.55 10.31
CA HIS A 35 -17.98 3.15 8.93
C HIS A 35 -17.45 1.71 8.79
N ARG A 36 -17.28 0.99 9.90
CA ARG A 36 -16.83 -0.41 9.93
C ARG A 36 -15.51 -0.60 9.15
N VAL A 37 -14.55 0.30 9.36
CA VAL A 37 -13.26 0.31 8.66
C VAL A 37 -12.54 -1.03 8.83
N ALA A 38 -12.56 -1.61 10.05
CA ALA A 38 -11.95 -2.91 10.33
C ALA A 38 -12.46 -4.02 9.39
N ARG A 39 -13.78 -4.09 9.14
CA ARG A 39 -14.38 -5.09 8.25
C ARG A 39 -13.96 -4.87 6.80
N ASP A 40 -13.98 -3.64 6.37
CA ASP A 40 -13.68 -3.28 4.99
C ASP A 40 -12.17 -3.48 4.72
N SER A 41 -11.30 -3.19 5.72
CA SER A 41 -9.87 -3.51 5.68
C SER A 41 -9.60 -5.01 5.62
N ALA A 42 -10.32 -5.82 6.38
CA ALA A 42 -10.19 -7.28 6.33
C ALA A 42 -10.59 -7.85 4.95
N ALA A 43 -11.68 -7.35 4.36
CA ALA A 43 -12.09 -7.73 3.01
C ALA A 43 -11.04 -7.33 1.96
N LEU A 44 -10.47 -6.13 2.08
CA LEU A 44 -9.40 -5.65 1.21
C LEU A 44 -8.14 -6.51 1.36
N THR A 45 -7.75 -6.85 2.58
CA THR A 45 -6.61 -7.75 2.87
C THR A 45 -6.76 -9.10 2.18
N TYR A 46 -7.94 -9.69 2.23
CA TYR A 46 -8.25 -10.93 1.52
C TYR A 46 -7.99 -10.79 0.01
N TYR A 47 -8.53 -9.76 -0.64
CA TYR A 47 -8.31 -9.55 -2.07
C TYR A 47 -6.86 -9.24 -2.41
N LEU A 48 -6.16 -8.46 -1.58
CA LEU A 48 -4.74 -8.15 -1.77
C LEU A 48 -3.86 -9.41 -1.66
N LEU A 49 -4.13 -10.26 -0.65
CA LEU A 49 -3.40 -11.52 -0.48
C LEU A 49 -3.56 -12.40 -1.73
N PHE A 50 -4.80 -12.59 -2.20
CA PHE A 50 -5.06 -13.40 -3.38
C PHE A 50 -4.59 -12.75 -4.70
N ALA A 51 -4.50 -11.41 -4.74
CA ALA A 51 -3.93 -10.72 -5.88
C ALA A 51 -2.42 -10.91 -6.01
N MET A 52 -1.73 -11.06 -4.89
CA MET A 52 -0.27 -11.02 -4.81
C MET A 52 0.37 -12.19 -5.56
N PHE A 53 -0.16 -13.41 -5.39
CA PHE A 53 0.41 -14.61 -6.02
C PHE A 53 0.30 -14.60 -7.56
N PRO A 54 -0.88 -14.38 -8.17
CA PRO A 54 -0.99 -14.24 -9.62
C PRO A 54 -0.20 -13.06 -10.17
N LEU A 55 -0.15 -11.94 -9.42
CA LEU A 55 0.62 -10.77 -9.82
C LEU A 55 2.12 -11.07 -9.87
N LEU A 56 2.66 -11.80 -8.89
CA LEU A 56 4.07 -12.23 -8.90
C LEU A 56 4.37 -13.18 -10.06
N ILE A 57 3.46 -14.11 -10.38
CA ILE A 57 3.62 -14.99 -11.55
C ILE A 57 3.62 -14.15 -12.84
N PHE A 58 2.71 -13.20 -12.96
CA PHE A 58 2.63 -12.31 -14.10
C PHE A 58 3.90 -11.45 -14.24
N LEU A 59 4.36 -10.85 -13.16
CA LEU A 59 5.59 -10.07 -13.12
C LEU A 59 6.81 -10.91 -13.47
N SER A 60 6.93 -12.14 -12.95
CA SER A 60 8.02 -13.06 -13.29
C SER A 60 8.07 -13.36 -14.80
N ASN A 61 6.91 -13.60 -15.41
CA ASN A 61 6.84 -13.84 -16.84
C ASN A 61 7.18 -12.58 -17.66
N LEU A 62 6.68 -11.41 -17.22
CA LEU A 62 6.97 -10.13 -17.89
C LEU A 62 8.47 -9.82 -17.87
N VAL A 63 9.12 -10.09 -16.75
CA VAL A 63 10.55 -9.85 -16.52
C VAL A 63 11.44 -10.75 -17.35
N GLY A 64 10.99 -11.98 -17.66
CA GLY A 64 11.70 -12.84 -18.61
C GLY A 64 11.87 -12.17 -19.98
N PHE A 65 10.98 -11.23 -20.36
CA PHE A 65 11.13 -10.41 -21.56
C PHE A 65 12.08 -9.22 -21.41
N PHE A 66 12.24 -8.67 -20.20
CA PHE A 66 12.97 -7.42 -19.96
C PHE A 66 14.28 -7.59 -19.16
N ALA A 67 14.64 -8.83 -18.81
CA ALA A 67 15.83 -9.16 -17.98
C ALA A 67 15.94 -8.30 -16.67
N VAL A 68 14.82 -7.97 -16.05
CA VAL A 68 14.75 -7.17 -14.82
C VAL A 68 14.94 -8.05 -13.60
N ASP A 69 15.75 -7.65 -12.64
CA ASP A 69 15.97 -8.37 -11.37
C ASP A 69 14.88 -8.04 -10.33
N ILE A 70 13.80 -8.85 -10.30
CA ILE A 70 12.72 -8.70 -9.30
C ILE A 70 13.21 -9.05 -7.88
N GLU A 71 14.13 -10.01 -7.73
CA GLU A 71 14.65 -10.34 -6.40
C GLU A 71 15.40 -9.15 -5.82
N GLY A 72 16.23 -8.50 -6.63
CA GLY A 72 16.90 -7.26 -6.25
C GLY A 72 15.93 -6.13 -5.90
N PHE A 73 14.83 -6.00 -6.64
CA PHE A 73 13.76 -5.06 -6.33
C PHE A 73 13.09 -5.36 -4.98
N LEU A 74 12.67 -6.60 -4.75
CA LEU A 74 12.04 -6.98 -3.49
C LEU A 74 12.96 -6.76 -2.29
N ARG A 75 14.24 -7.08 -2.41
CA ARG A 75 15.24 -6.86 -1.34
C ARG A 75 15.41 -5.37 -1.00
N GLN A 76 15.27 -4.47 -1.97
CA GLN A 76 15.34 -3.02 -1.73
C GLN A 76 14.11 -2.48 -0.98
N LEU A 77 12.98 -3.19 -1.03
CA LEU A 77 11.80 -2.88 -0.22
C LEU A 77 11.90 -3.41 1.22
N GLY A 78 13.00 -4.06 1.60
CA GLY A 78 13.19 -4.62 2.92
C GLY A 78 13.18 -3.63 4.08
N THR A 79 13.31 -2.32 3.80
CA THR A 79 13.12 -1.26 4.79
C THR A 79 11.65 -0.96 5.09
N ILE A 80 10.72 -1.41 4.22
CA ILE A 80 9.28 -1.09 4.31
C ILE A 80 8.46 -2.36 4.56
N ILE A 81 8.91 -3.48 3.97
CA ILE A 81 8.24 -4.78 4.07
C ILE A 81 8.98 -5.63 5.10
N PRO A 82 8.29 -6.28 6.06
CA PRO A 82 8.90 -7.19 7.02
C PRO A 82 9.72 -8.30 6.35
N ALA A 83 10.85 -8.66 6.95
CA ALA A 83 11.82 -9.61 6.37
C ALA A 83 11.18 -10.98 6.07
N GLU A 84 10.30 -11.46 6.95
CA GLU A 84 9.60 -12.74 6.79
C GLU A 84 8.68 -12.76 5.58
N VAL A 85 8.03 -11.62 5.30
CA VAL A 85 7.18 -11.45 4.12
C VAL A 85 8.03 -11.43 2.86
N LEU A 86 9.16 -10.73 2.89
CA LEU A 86 10.11 -10.68 1.79
C LEU A 86 10.64 -12.06 1.43
N ASP A 87 11.08 -12.83 2.40
CA ASP A 87 11.60 -14.19 2.19
C ASP A 87 10.54 -15.12 1.60
N LEU A 88 9.29 -15.00 2.06
CA LEU A 88 8.16 -15.76 1.49
C LEU A 88 7.93 -15.39 0.02
N LEU A 89 7.95 -14.09 -0.32
CA LEU A 89 7.79 -13.61 -1.69
C LEU A 89 8.91 -14.08 -2.60
N ILE A 90 10.16 -13.99 -2.14
CA ILE A 90 11.35 -14.44 -2.90
C ILE A 90 11.32 -15.95 -3.12
N GLN A 91 10.99 -16.75 -2.10
CA GLN A 91 10.87 -18.20 -2.24
C GLN A 91 9.78 -18.58 -3.26
N TYR A 92 8.62 -17.91 -3.18
CA TYR A 92 7.54 -18.12 -4.14
C TYR A 92 7.96 -17.75 -5.56
N LEU A 93 8.63 -16.63 -5.74
CA LEU A 93 9.13 -16.17 -7.03
C LEU A 93 10.10 -17.18 -7.65
N ARG A 94 11.06 -17.69 -6.88
CA ARG A 94 12.01 -18.73 -7.32
C ARG A 94 11.30 -20.03 -7.73
N TYR A 95 10.27 -20.43 -6.97
CA TYR A 95 9.48 -21.61 -7.30
C TYR A 95 8.75 -21.42 -8.65
N VAL A 96 8.06 -20.29 -8.82
CA VAL A 96 7.31 -19.98 -10.05
C VAL A 96 8.21 -19.87 -11.27
N SER A 97 9.38 -19.26 -11.14
CA SER A 97 10.35 -19.12 -12.25
C SER A 97 10.88 -20.47 -12.76
N ARG A 98 10.82 -21.54 -11.94
CA ARG A 98 11.21 -22.90 -12.34
C ARG A 98 10.09 -23.68 -13.01
N VAL A 99 8.83 -23.31 -12.77
CA VAL A 99 7.64 -24.03 -13.25
C VAL A 99 7.02 -23.23 -14.41
N SER A 100 7.63 -23.33 -15.58
CA SER A 100 7.06 -22.72 -16.79
C SER A 100 5.99 -23.64 -17.39
N SER A 101 4.71 -23.27 -17.24
CA SER A 101 3.57 -23.96 -17.85
C SER A 101 2.68 -22.94 -18.56
N ARG A 102 2.31 -23.22 -19.82
CA ARG A 102 1.41 -22.35 -20.60
C ARG A 102 0.06 -22.17 -19.89
N THR A 103 -0.45 -23.23 -19.26
CA THR A 103 -1.69 -23.17 -18.46
C THR A 103 -1.54 -22.25 -17.25
N LEU A 104 -0.44 -22.39 -16.52
CA LEU A 104 -0.16 -21.52 -15.36
C LEU A 104 -0.03 -20.05 -15.78
N MET A 105 0.60 -19.79 -16.93
CA MET A 105 0.73 -18.43 -17.49
C MET A 105 -0.64 -17.83 -17.82
N THR A 106 -1.54 -18.58 -18.45
CA THR A 106 -2.88 -18.09 -18.79
C THR A 106 -3.71 -17.82 -17.52
N PHE A 107 -3.67 -18.75 -16.55
CA PHE A 107 -4.32 -18.54 -15.25
C PHE A 107 -3.78 -17.31 -14.54
N SER A 108 -2.46 -17.17 -14.47
CA SER A 108 -1.85 -16.02 -13.78
C SER A 108 -2.22 -14.70 -14.44
N LEU A 109 -2.31 -14.64 -15.77
CA LEU A 109 -2.73 -13.43 -16.49
C LEU A 109 -4.18 -13.04 -16.13
N ILE A 110 -5.10 -13.98 -16.11
CA ILE A 110 -6.50 -13.72 -15.77
C ILE A 110 -6.62 -13.26 -14.32
N PHE A 111 -6.03 -13.99 -13.38
CA PHE A 111 -6.15 -13.71 -11.96
C PHE A 111 -5.32 -12.50 -11.51
N SER A 112 -4.23 -12.16 -12.21
CA SER A 112 -3.46 -10.94 -11.95
C SER A 112 -4.24 -9.65 -12.27
N ILE A 113 -5.29 -9.73 -13.06
CA ILE A 113 -6.22 -8.62 -13.33
C ILE A 113 -7.44 -8.73 -12.42
N TRP A 114 -8.00 -9.92 -12.26
CA TRP A 114 -9.24 -10.14 -11.53
C TRP A 114 -9.14 -9.76 -10.04
N PHE A 115 -8.13 -10.25 -9.32
CA PHE A 115 -7.98 -9.97 -7.89
C PHE A 115 -7.64 -8.50 -7.60
N PRO A 116 -6.71 -7.83 -8.29
CA PRO A 116 -6.52 -6.39 -8.15
C PRO A 116 -7.77 -5.57 -8.45
N MET A 117 -8.60 -5.98 -9.44
CA MET A 117 -9.90 -5.34 -9.68
C MET A 117 -10.84 -5.47 -8.48
N ARG A 118 -10.87 -6.62 -7.81
CA ARG A 118 -11.66 -6.82 -6.60
C ARG A 118 -11.15 -5.99 -5.44
N ALA A 119 -9.84 -5.92 -5.24
CA ALA A 119 -9.21 -5.05 -4.26
C ALA A 119 -9.50 -3.56 -4.53
N ALA A 120 -9.31 -3.12 -5.77
CA ALA A 120 -9.61 -1.76 -6.20
C ALA A 120 -11.07 -1.39 -5.97
N ASN A 121 -12.01 -2.29 -6.30
CA ASN A 121 -13.43 -2.09 -6.06
C ASN A 121 -13.75 -1.98 -4.56
N ALA A 122 -13.22 -2.87 -3.74
CA ALA A 122 -13.40 -2.83 -2.29
C ALA A 122 -12.89 -1.51 -1.71
N LEU A 123 -11.69 -1.09 -2.12
CA LEU A 123 -11.07 0.15 -1.66
C LEU A 123 -11.87 1.39 -2.12
N LEU A 124 -12.28 1.45 -3.39
CA LEU A 124 -13.12 2.54 -3.90
C LEU A 124 -14.45 2.65 -3.13
N LEU A 125 -15.10 1.52 -2.83
CA LEU A 125 -16.35 1.53 -2.07
C LEU A 125 -16.14 1.99 -0.62
N SER A 126 -15.04 1.59 0.02
CA SER A 126 -14.70 2.03 1.37
C SER A 126 -14.41 3.53 1.44
N VAL A 127 -13.66 4.05 0.46
CA VAL A 127 -13.38 5.48 0.34
C VAL A 127 -14.66 6.28 0.05
N ARG A 128 -15.54 5.79 -0.83
CA ARG A 128 -16.86 6.42 -1.07
C ARG A 128 -17.68 6.53 0.21
N LYS A 129 -17.66 5.49 1.02
CA LYS A 129 -18.35 5.45 2.31
C LYS A 129 -17.76 6.46 3.29
N ALA A 130 -16.43 6.61 3.33
CA ALA A 130 -15.75 7.63 4.13
C ALA A 130 -16.21 9.04 3.77
N TYR A 131 -16.47 9.30 2.48
CA TYR A 131 -17.04 10.57 1.99
C TYR A 131 -18.56 10.68 2.15
N GLY A 132 -19.21 9.79 2.91
CA GLY A 132 -20.65 9.80 3.11
C GLY A 132 -21.47 9.44 1.87
N MET A 133 -20.84 8.92 0.82
CA MET A 133 -21.51 8.54 -0.41
C MET A 133 -22.07 7.13 -0.34
N GLY A 134 -23.28 6.95 -0.82
CA GLY A 134 -23.93 5.65 -0.96
C GLY A 134 -23.29 4.76 -2.03
N ARG A 135 -23.93 3.60 -2.26
CA ARG A 135 -23.52 2.71 -3.37
C ARG A 135 -23.65 3.44 -4.71
N PRO A 136 -22.73 3.16 -5.66
CA PRO A 136 -22.79 3.79 -6.97
C PRO A 136 -24.10 3.45 -7.67
N THR A 137 -24.78 4.47 -8.19
CA THR A 137 -26.06 4.32 -8.90
C THR A 137 -25.88 3.84 -10.34
N GLN A 138 -24.74 4.20 -10.96
CA GLN A 138 -24.39 3.84 -12.34
C GLN A 138 -23.36 2.72 -12.35
N PHE A 139 -23.80 1.48 -12.55
CA PHE A 139 -22.96 0.30 -12.53
C PHE A 139 -21.80 0.36 -13.54
N LEU A 140 -22.08 0.67 -14.80
CA LEU A 140 -21.06 0.74 -15.87
C LEU A 140 -19.99 1.80 -15.57
N ARG A 141 -20.41 2.98 -15.12
CA ARG A 141 -19.49 4.06 -14.77
C ARG A 141 -18.62 3.69 -13.58
N HIS A 142 -19.18 2.99 -12.60
CA HIS A 142 -18.40 2.49 -11.47
C HIS A 142 -17.38 1.44 -11.90
N GLN A 143 -17.76 0.48 -12.75
CA GLN A 143 -16.84 -0.54 -13.26
C GLN A 143 -15.71 0.08 -14.10
N ALA A 144 -16.01 1.11 -14.89
CA ALA A 144 -14.98 1.86 -15.62
C ALA A 144 -13.98 2.52 -14.67
N LYS A 145 -14.44 3.13 -13.56
CA LYS A 145 -13.54 3.70 -12.53
C LYS A 145 -12.69 2.64 -11.86
N VAL A 146 -13.29 1.49 -11.50
CA VAL A 146 -12.56 0.35 -10.91
C VAL A 146 -11.48 -0.14 -11.87
N PHE A 147 -11.82 -0.34 -13.13
CA PHE A 147 -10.87 -0.77 -14.16
C PHE A 147 -9.74 0.23 -14.35
N LEU A 148 -10.06 1.52 -14.49
CA LEU A 148 -9.07 2.58 -14.61
C LEU A 148 -8.13 2.63 -13.41
N TYR A 149 -8.67 2.53 -12.19
CA TYR A 149 -7.85 2.50 -10.99
C TYR A 149 -6.98 1.23 -10.90
N THR A 150 -7.49 0.08 -11.33
CA THR A 150 -6.71 -1.16 -11.38
C THR A 150 -5.52 -1.03 -12.31
N ILE A 151 -5.72 -0.44 -13.50
CA ILE A 151 -4.61 -0.14 -14.41
C ILE A 151 -3.61 0.82 -13.76
N CYS A 152 -4.10 1.87 -13.10
CA CYS A 152 -3.24 2.82 -12.38
C CYS A 152 -2.40 2.11 -11.31
N LEU A 153 -2.97 1.20 -10.53
CA LEU A 153 -2.24 0.39 -9.54
C LEU A 153 -1.18 -0.49 -10.19
N ILE A 154 -1.52 -1.20 -11.26
CA ILE A 154 -0.57 -2.05 -11.99
C ILE A 154 0.58 -1.20 -12.54
N LEU A 155 0.28 -0.06 -13.16
CA LEU A 155 1.29 0.87 -13.66
C LEU A 155 2.16 1.43 -12.53
N THR A 156 1.56 1.74 -11.37
CA THR A 156 2.30 2.18 -10.18
C THR A 156 3.32 1.13 -9.76
N ILE A 157 2.92 -0.14 -9.69
CA ILE A 157 3.82 -1.24 -9.31
C ILE A 157 4.92 -1.42 -10.37
N LEU A 158 4.57 -1.45 -11.66
CA LEU A 158 5.53 -1.59 -12.75
C LEU A 158 6.53 -0.42 -12.78
N LEU A 159 6.04 0.81 -12.66
CA LEU A 159 6.89 2.00 -12.68
C LEU A 159 7.80 2.03 -11.45
N SER A 160 7.30 1.63 -10.28
CA SER A 160 8.10 1.49 -9.07
C SER A 160 9.21 0.43 -9.25
N LEU A 161 8.87 -0.71 -9.85
CA LEU A 161 9.83 -1.76 -10.17
C LEU A 161 10.94 -1.25 -11.11
N VAL A 162 10.54 -0.61 -12.20
CA VAL A 162 11.49 -0.03 -13.17
C VAL A 162 12.38 1.00 -12.50
N LEU A 163 11.80 1.94 -11.74
CA LEU A 163 12.52 3.03 -11.10
C LEU A 163 13.60 2.53 -10.13
N VAL A 164 13.29 1.48 -9.36
CA VAL A 164 14.23 0.93 -8.39
C VAL A 164 15.31 0.07 -9.05
N THR A 165 14.93 -0.76 -10.03
CA THR A 165 15.86 -1.73 -10.65
C THR A 165 16.76 -1.09 -11.69
N VAL A 166 16.17 -0.23 -12.54
CA VAL A 166 16.87 0.38 -13.68
C VAL A 166 17.84 1.47 -13.22
N GLY A 167 17.60 2.11 -12.08
CA GLY A 167 18.37 3.26 -11.64
C GLY A 167 19.88 3.06 -11.66
N ARG A 168 20.42 2.05 -11.00
CA ARG A 168 21.88 1.81 -10.99
C ARG A 168 22.42 1.24 -12.31
N SER A 169 21.72 0.28 -12.88
CA SER A 169 22.19 -0.40 -14.10
C SER A 169 22.20 0.54 -15.31
N VAL A 170 21.16 1.36 -15.46
CA VAL A 170 21.11 2.35 -16.55
C VAL A 170 22.11 3.47 -16.35
N LEU A 171 22.32 3.92 -15.12
CA LEU A 171 23.33 4.94 -14.83
C LEU A 171 24.73 4.46 -15.15
N ASN A 172 25.07 3.22 -14.80
CA ASN A 172 26.36 2.62 -15.16
C ASN A 172 26.51 2.50 -16.68
N LEU A 173 25.48 2.01 -17.38
CA LEU A 173 25.49 1.92 -18.85
C LEU A 173 25.60 3.31 -19.51
N CYS A 174 24.91 4.31 -18.97
CA CYS A 174 25.04 5.69 -19.47
C CYS A 174 26.46 6.27 -19.16
N ALA A 175 26.99 6.01 -17.98
CA ALA A 175 28.34 6.45 -17.63
C ALA A 175 29.39 5.83 -18.53
N ASP A 176 29.30 4.53 -18.82
CA ASP A 176 30.21 3.82 -19.73
C ASP A 176 30.07 4.30 -21.18
N TYR A 177 28.83 4.53 -21.64
CA TYR A 177 28.56 4.95 -23.02
C TYR A 177 28.98 6.40 -23.29
N PHE A 178 28.74 7.31 -22.36
CA PHE A 178 29.02 8.74 -22.49
C PHE A 178 30.41 9.13 -21.95
N HIS A 179 31.22 8.21 -21.46
CA HIS A 179 32.56 8.44 -20.89
C HIS A 179 32.56 9.58 -19.84
N PHE A 180 31.57 9.63 -18.97
CA PHE A 180 31.54 10.60 -17.87
C PHE A 180 32.73 10.38 -16.93
N SER A 181 33.32 11.48 -16.43
CA SER A 181 34.38 11.37 -15.43
C SER A 181 33.84 10.70 -14.16
N ALA A 182 34.64 9.82 -13.55
CA ALA A 182 34.23 9.04 -12.36
C ALA A 182 33.65 9.92 -11.23
N ILE A 183 34.18 11.12 -11.04
CA ILE A 183 33.72 12.08 -10.01
C ILE A 183 32.28 12.54 -10.25
N LEU A 184 31.87 12.78 -11.50
CA LEU A 184 30.49 13.17 -11.83
C LEU A 184 29.54 11.99 -11.72
N THR A 185 30.04 10.78 -12.03
CA THR A 185 29.26 9.56 -11.97
C THR A 185 28.91 9.18 -10.53
N ASP A 186 29.88 9.25 -9.62
CA ASP A 186 29.65 8.90 -8.20
C ASP A 186 28.68 9.87 -7.52
N GLY A 187 28.83 11.18 -7.73
CA GLY A 187 27.92 12.18 -7.20
C GLY A 187 26.48 12.03 -7.75
N PHE A 188 26.35 11.67 -9.03
CA PHE A 188 25.06 11.44 -9.65
C PHE A 188 24.40 10.13 -9.17
N ILE A 189 25.16 9.07 -8.95
CA ILE A 189 24.67 7.80 -8.39
C ILE A 189 24.16 8.00 -6.96
N GLU A 190 24.88 8.76 -6.15
CA GLU A 190 24.48 9.08 -4.79
C GLU A 190 23.19 9.91 -4.75
N LEU A 191 23.11 10.97 -5.55
CA LEU A 191 21.91 11.78 -5.71
C LEU A 191 20.71 10.92 -6.18
N TRP A 192 20.91 10.07 -7.18
CA TRP A 192 19.89 9.17 -7.69
C TRP A 192 19.42 8.17 -6.64
N SER A 193 20.33 7.64 -5.83
CA SER A 193 19.99 6.70 -4.75
C SER A 193 18.98 7.28 -3.76
N THR A 194 19.00 8.60 -3.55
CA THR A 194 18.05 9.33 -2.70
C THR A 194 16.79 9.74 -3.48
N LEU A 195 16.95 10.31 -4.68
CA LEU A 195 15.86 10.81 -5.50
C LEU A 195 14.84 9.72 -5.89
N ARG A 196 15.29 8.49 -6.13
CA ARG A 196 14.40 7.38 -6.48
C ARG A 196 13.32 7.12 -5.41
N PHE A 197 13.65 7.28 -4.12
CA PHE A 197 12.65 7.12 -3.05
C PHE A 197 11.66 8.27 -3.01
N VAL A 198 12.10 9.49 -3.34
CA VAL A 198 11.20 10.65 -3.51
C VAL A 198 10.25 10.42 -4.68
N PHE A 199 10.75 9.95 -5.82
CA PHE A 199 9.90 9.59 -6.96
C PHE A 199 8.93 8.47 -6.64
N LEU A 200 9.35 7.44 -5.91
CA LEU A 200 8.46 6.39 -5.42
C LEU A 200 7.34 6.96 -4.55
N GLY A 201 7.68 7.83 -3.61
CA GLY A 201 6.69 8.52 -2.79
C GLY A 201 5.70 9.33 -3.62
N CYS A 202 6.18 10.05 -4.64
CA CYS A 202 5.34 10.80 -5.57
C CYS A 202 4.39 9.88 -6.38
N ILE A 203 4.88 8.73 -6.86
CA ILE A 203 4.08 7.76 -7.62
C ILE A 203 2.96 7.20 -6.74
N VAL A 204 3.28 6.78 -5.50
CA VAL A 204 2.28 6.27 -4.56
C VAL A 204 1.30 7.37 -4.15
N PHE A 205 1.79 8.61 -3.95
CA PHE A 205 0.95 9.77 -3.69
C PHE A 205 -0.06 9.99 -4.81
N LEU A 206 0.38 9.96 -6.07
CA LEU A 206 -0.50 10.11 -7.24
C LEU A 206 -1.52 8.97 -7.31
N ALA A 207 -1.12 7.73 -7.06
CA ALA A 207 -2.04 6.58 -7.06
C ALA A 207 -3.14 6.73 -6.00
N LEU A 208 -2.79 7.17 -4.79
CA LEU A 208 -3.77 7.45 -3.73
C LEU A 208 -4.64 8.67 -4.06
N ALA A 209 -4.07 9.72 -4.66
CA ALA A 209 -4.82 10.91 -5.09
C ALA A 209 -5.85 10.54 -6.16
N VAL A 210 -5.47 9.71 -7.13
CA VAL A 210 -6.39 9.17 -8.15
C VAL A 210 -7.48 8.34 -7.51
N LEU A 211 -7.16 7.47 -6.56
CA LEU A 211 -8.13 6.68 -5.81
C LEU A 211 -9.19 7.56 -5.15
N TYR A 212 -8.73 8.53 -4.35
CA TYR A 212 -9.62 9.39 -3.58
C TYR A 212 -10.43 10.32 -4.50
N GLY A 213 -9.83 10.77 -5.61
CA GLY A 213 -10.52 11.54 -6.62
C GLY A 213 -11.59 10.75 -7.40
N LEU A 214 -11.28 9.51 -7.79
CA LEU A 214 -12.24 8.63 -8.49
C LEU A 214 -13.42 8.21 -7.61
N ALA A 215 -13.19 8.10 -6.30
CA ALA A 215 -14.25 7.78 -5.35
C ALA A 215 -15.31 8.89 -5.25
N GLN A 216 -14.93 10.15 -5.48
CA GLN A 216 -15.85 11.28 -5.47
C GLN A 216 -16.69 11.33 -6.76
N GLU A 217 -17.98 11.61 -6.63
CA GLU A 217 -18.91 11.74 -7.78
C GLU A 217 -19.11 13.21 -8.21
N THR A 218 -18.89 14.13 -7.30
CA THR A 218 -19.15 15.56 -7.49
C THR A 218 -17.95 16.26 -8.14
N ARG A 219 -18.27 17.23 -9.01
CA ARG A 219 -17.31 18.09 -9.75
C ARG A 219 -16.43 18.98 -8.85
N SER A 220 -16.77 19.14 -7.57
CA SER A 220 -15.93 19.82 -6.60
C SER A 220 -14.87 18.86 -6.13
N VAL A 221 -13.67 19.02 -6.67
CA VAL A 221 -12.45 18.38 -6.15
C VAL A 221 -12.24 18.89 -4.72
N HIS A 222 -12.88 18.26 -3.77
CA HIS A 222 -12.55 18.48 -2.37
C HIS A 222 -11.10 18.04 -2.18
N TYR A 223 -10.38 18.80 -1.40
CA TYR A 223 -8.97 18.63 -1.15
C TYR A 223 -8.66 17.18 -0.74
N VAL A 224 -8.22 16.36 -1.69
CA VAL A 224 -7.87 14.95 -1.43
C VAL A 224 -6.45 14.82 -0.85
N TRP A 225 -5.61 15.83 -1.08
CA TRP A 225 -4.19 15.79 -0.72
C TRP A 225 -3.92 15.67 0.80
N PRO A 226 -4.70 16.25 1.76
CA PRO A 226 -4.43 16.07 3.17
C PRO A 226 -4.57 14.60 3.61
N GLY A 227 -5.62 13.92 3.16
CA GLY A 227 -5.81 12.50 3.44
C GLY A 227 -4.80 11.62 2.75
N VAL A 228 -4.33 11.98 1.55
CA VAL A 228 -3.23 11.26 0.88
C VAL A 228 -1.95 11.38 1.69
N LEU A 229 -1.58 12.59 2.12
CA LEU A 229 -0.41 12.82 2.98
C LEU A 229 -0.52 12.06 4.30
N PHE A 230 -1.70 12.11 4.93
CA PHE A 230 -1.97 11.36 6.15
C PHE A 230 -1.78 9.85 5.91
N SER A 231 -2.39 9.29 4.86
CA SER A 231 -2.24 7.87 4.53
C SER A 231 -0.80 7.46 4.31
N LEU A 232 -0.04 8.22 3.53
CA LEU A 232 1.37 7.93 3.25
C LEU A 232 2.20 7.98 4.53
N THR A 233 2.08 9.06 5.30
CA THR A 233 2.85 9.23 6.54
C THR A 233 2.49 8.16 7.55
N ALA A 234 1.19 7.91 7.76
CA ALA A 234 0.71 6.88 8.68
C ALA A 234 1.17 5.47 8.24
N TRP A 235 1.13 5.18 6.93
CA TRP A 235 1.59 3.91 6.39
C TRP A 235 3.11 3.73 6.54
N MET A 236 3.91 4.76 6.32
CA MET A 236 5.37 4.71 6.53
C MET A 236 5.71 4.48 8.01
N VAL A 237 5.10 5.25 8.91
CA VAL A 237 5.29 5.07 10.36
C VAL A 237 4.86 3.68 10.80
N LEU A 238 3.69 3.22 10.33
CA LEU A 238 3.19 1.89 10.62
C LEU A 238 4.15 0.80 10.15
N SER A 239 4.69 0.91 8.92
CA SER A 239 5.61 -0.07 8.35
C SER A 239 6.90 -0.15 9.15
N LEU A 240 7.45 0.99 9.59
CA LEU A 240 8.62 1.03 10.46
C LEU A 240 8.35 0.38 11.83
N LEU A 241 7.25 0.74 12.48
CA LEU A 241 6.86 0.17 13.78
C LEU A 241 6.59 -1.33 13.66
N PHE A 242 5.98 -1.75 12.55
CA PHE A 242 5.68 -3.14 12.30
C PHE A 242 6.95 -3.97 12.04
N SER A 243 7.93 -3.42 11.31
CA SER A 243 9.25 -4.04 11.15
C SER A 243 9.93 -4.29 12.49
N LEU A 244 9.98 -3.25 13.34
CA LEU A 244 10.52 -3.37 14.70
C LEU A 244 9.77 -4.41 15.55
N TYR A 245 8.44 -4.48 15.42
CA TYR A 245 7.64 -5.48 16.12
C TYR A 245 8.01 -6.90 15.69
N VAL A 246 8.10 -7.15 14.38
CA VAL A 246 8.42 -8.47 13.82
C VAL A 246 9.84 -8.89 14.17
N GLU A 247 10.82 -7.99 14.07
CA GLU A 247 12.21 -8.24 14.45
C GLU A 247 12.35 -8.67 15.92
N ASN A 248 11.58 -8.05 16.82
CA ASN A 248 11.58 -8.39 18.25
C ASN A 248 10.71 -9.62 18.56
N ALA A 249 9.80 -10.00 17.68
CA ALA A 249 8.95 -11.18 17.81
C ALA A 249 9.62 -12.47 17.25
N ALA A 250 10.94 -12.53 17.21
CA ALA A 250 11.77 -13.56 16.55
C ALA A 250 11.39 -15.03 16.91
N ASN A 251 10.70 -15.24 18.05
CA ASN A 251 10.23 -16.57 18.44
C ASN A 251 8.97 -17.04 17.69
N TYR A 252 8.30 -16.14 16.93
CA TYR A 252 7.05 -16.48 16.24
C TYR A 252 7.28 -17.47 15.09
N SER A 253 8.38 -17.30 14.36
CA SER A 253 8.76 -18.21 13.27
C SER A 253 9.15 -19.60 13.76
N VAL A 254 9.72 -19.70 14.97
CA VAL A 254 10.11 -20.98 15.60
C VAL A 254 8.86 -21.78 15.99
N ILE A 255 7.79 -21.12 16.44
CA ILE A 255 6.57 -21.79 16.92
C ILE A 255 5.64 -22.13 15.73
N TYR A 256 5.49 -21.23 14.77
CA TYR A 256 4.49 -21.34 13.70
C TYR A 256 5.06 -21.65 12.31
N GLY A 257 6.39 -21.67 12.15
CA GLY A 257 7.05 -21.95 10.87
C GLY A 257 6.55 -21.03 9.74
N SER A 258 6.28 -21.62 8.57
CA SER A 258 5.77 -20.87 7.39
C SER A 258 4.39 -20.23 7.59
N ILE A 259 3.57 -20.74 8.51
CA ILE A 259 2.26 -20.16 8.85
C ILE A 259 2.45 -18.81 9.52
N GLY A 260 3.51 -18.65 10.32
CA GLY A 260 3.86 -17.39 10.95
C GLY A 260 4.06 -16.25 9.93
N ALA A 261 4.78 -16.53 8.84
CA ALA A 261 4.99 -15.55 7.77
C ALA A 261 3.67 -15.11 7.10
N ILE A 262 2.74 -16.05 6.90
CA ILE A 262 1.42 -15.71 6.33
C ILE A 262 0.61 -14.86 7.30
N ILE A 263 0.65 -15.14 8.60
CA ILE A 263 -0.04 -14.33 9.63
C ILE A 263 0.54 -12.91 9.67
N VAL A 264 1.87 -12.79 9.67
CA VAL A 264 2.57 -11.50 9.64
C VAL A 264 2.18 -10.71 8.39
N LEU A 265 2.17 -11.36 7.22
CA LEU A 265 1.75 -10.75 5.97
C LEU A 265 0.29 -10.27 6.02
N LEU A 266 -0.63 -11.11 6.51
CA LEU A 266 -2.04 -10.74 6.64
C LEU A 266 -2.22 -9.53 7.56
N LEU A 267 -1.51 -9.50 8.69
CA LEU A 267 -1.57 -8.40 9.64
C LEU A 267 -1.02 -7.11 9.02
N TRP A 268 0.10 -7.19 8.31
CA TRP A 268 0.69 -6.04 7.62
C TRP A 268 -0.23 -5.48 6.54
N LEU A 269 -0.83 -6.35 5.71
CA LEU A 269 -1.81 -5.96 4.68
C LEU A 269 -3.06 -5.33 5.31
N TYR A 270 -3.55 -5.90 6.43
CA TYR A 270 -4.71 -5.38 7.15
C TYR A 270 -4.47 -3.98 7.69
N LEU A 271 -3.33 -3.77 8.34
CA LEU A 271 -2.96 -2.47 8.88
C LEU A 271 -2.73 -1.45 7.75
N SER A 272 -2.08 -1.86 6.65
CA SER A 272 -1.89 -1.03 5.45
C SER A 272 -3.22 -0.61 4.83
N ALA A 273 -4.16 -1.55 4.66
CA ALA A 273 -5.51 -1.28 4.18
C ALA A 273 -6.26 -0.31 5.09
N THR A 274 -6.11 -0.47 6.40
CA THR A 274 -6.71 0.41 7.41
C THR A 274 -6.19 1.85 7.26
N MET A 275 -4.87 2.05 7.08
CA MET A 275 -4.29 3.39 6.89
C MET A 275 -4.80 4.05 5.62
N MET A 276 -4.93 3.30 4.53
CA MET A 276 -5.50 3.83 3.27
C MET A 276 -6.95 4.27 3.42
N ILE A 277 -7.80 3.49 4.12
CA ILE A 277 -9.20 3.86 4.34
C ILE A 277 -9.31 5.04 5.32
N MET A 278 -8.51 5.03 6.38
CA MET A 278 -8.50 6.10 7.38
C MET A 278 -8.01 7.45 6.81
N GLY A 279 -7.15 7.44 5.79
CA GLY A 279 -6.79 8.66 5.09
C GLY A 279 -7.95 9.30 4.34
N ALA A 280 -8.88 8.49 3.81
CA ALA A 280 -10.11 9.03 3.23
C ALA A 280 -11.05 9.62 4.30
N GLU A 281 -11.09 9.04 5.50
CA GLU A 281 -11.85 9.58 6.63
C GLU A 281 -11.27 10.90 7.17
N PHE A 282 -9.97 11.13 6.94
CA PHE A 282 -9.29 12.35 7.34
C PHE A 282 -9.68 13.55 6.44
N ASN A 283 -9.99 13.31 5.19
CA ASN A 283 -10.47 14.32 4.26
C ASN A 283 -11.90 14.81 4.60
#